data_5b86d66a90a25124a446e68b4cd30915
#
_entry.id   5b86d66a90a25124a446e68b4cd30915
#
_cell.length_a   1.000
_cell.length_b   1.000
_cell.length_c   1.000
_cell.angle_alpha   90.00
_cell.angle_beta   90.00
_cell.angle_gamma   90.00
#
_symmetry.space_group_name_H-M   'P 1'
#
loop_
_entity.id
_entity.type
_entity.pdbx_description
1 polymer ?
#
loop_
_entity_poly.entity_id
_entity_poly.type
_entity_poly.pdbx_seq_one_letter_code
_entity_poly.pdbx_strand_id
1 'polypeptide(L)'
;MPDIHIRAAEQSDAEAIYDIFSGPLAQANTLQIPWVSLDERRRRLPPDADTHLLIATIDGRVVGMLGLHLERAPRRRDCASIGMAVHDSFQGQGVGSALVRAVLELADGWYGLRRLELTVFTDNAAAVHLYEKFGFLIEGTGKDFALRAGQYVDAYYMARLRPSSAST
;
A
#
# COMPACT_ATOMS: atom_id res chain seq x y z
N MET A 1 -3.95 20.30 9.79
CA MET A 1 -3.49 19.04 9.16
C MET A 1 -2.03 18.85 9.53
N PRO A 2 -1.62 17.67 9.94
CA PRO A 2 -0.21 17.42 10.21
C PRO A 2 0.59 17.55 8.91
N ASP A 3 1.85 17.99 9.05
CA ASP A 3 2.78 18.06 7.93
C ASP A 3 3.31 16.64 7.66
N ILE A 4 2.90 16.07 6.54
CA ILE A 4 3.23 14.68 6.16
C ILE A 4 4.31 14.71 5.08
N HIS A 5 5.49 14.18 5.42
CA HIS A 5 6.58 14.03 4.47
C HIS A 5 6.65 12.60 3.94
N ILE A 6 6.86 12.45 2.62
CA ILE A 6 7.04 11.16 1.96
C ILE A 6 8.50 11.03 1.50
N ARG A 7 9.08 9.88 1.77
CA ARG A 7 10.44 9.54 1.33
C ARG A 7 10.59 8.05 1.03
N ALA A 8 11.69 7.66 0.42
CA ALA A 8 12.04 6.25 0.28
C ALA A 8 12.34 5.62 1.66
N ALA A 9 12.07 4.32 1.78
CA ALA A 9 12.44 3.57 2.96
C ALA A 9 13.96 3.38 3.04
N GLU A 10 14.47 3.41 4.26
CA GLU A 10 15.85 3.13 4.60
C GLU A 10 15.96 1.90 5.52
N GLN A 11 17.14 1.30 5.61
CA GLN A 11 17.37 0.15 6.47
C GLN A 11 17.01 0.43 7.94
N SER A 12 17.22 1.66 8.39
CA SER A 12 16.87 2.12 9.74
C SER A 12 15.37 2.16 10.03
N ASP A 13 14.51 2.08 9.02
CA ASP A 13 13.05 2.11 9.20
C ASP A 13 12.44 0.77 9.66
N ALA A 14 13.24 -0.29 9.72
CA ALA A 14 12.73 -1.63 10.02
C ALA A 14 11.97 -1.72 11.35
N GLU A 15 12.42 -1.02 12.39
CA GLU A 15 11.76 -0.99 13.69
C GLU A 15 10.42 -0.26 13.64
N ALA A 16 10.36 0.87 12.93
CA ALA A 16 9.13 1.61 12.75
C ALA A 16 8.10 0.86 11.89
N ILE A 17 8.55 0.17 10.85
CA ILE A 17 7.69 -0.72 10.04
C ILE A 17 7.17 -1.89 10.88
N TYR A 18 8.02 -2.47 11.72
CA TYR A 18 7.61 -3.50 12.67
C TYR A 18 6.51 -2.98 13.61
N ASP A 19 6.65 -1.75 14.13
CA ASP A 19 5.66 -1.11 15.00
C ASP A 19 4.32 -0.90 14.27
N ILE A 20 4.34 -0.42 13.02
CA ILE A 20 3.12 -0.26 12.19
C ILE A 20 2.37 -1.59 12.09
N PHE A 21 3.05 -2.69 11.74
CA PHE A 21 2.42 -3.99 11.54
C PHE A 21 2.12 -4.74 12.84
N SER A 22 2.55 -4.24 13.99
CA SER A 22 2.19 -4.78 15.31
C SER A 22 0.82 -4.29 15.78
N GLY A 23 0.27 -3.24 15.17
CA GLY A 23 -1.05 -2.72 15.48
C GLY A 23 -2.18 -3.66 15.05
N PRO A 24 -3.24 -3.83 15.87
CA PRO A 24 -4.34 -4.73 15.56
C PRO A 24 -5.11 -4.36 14.29
N LEU A 25 -5.26 -3.06 13.98
CA LEU A 25 -5.95 -2.61 12.76
C LEU A 25 -5.10 -2.88 11.52
N ALA A 26 -3.79 -2.62 11.58
CA ALA A 26 -2.89 -2.92 10.49
C ALA A 26 -2.83 -4.43 10.20
N GLN A 27 -2.80 -5.27 11.23
CA GLN A 27 -2.86 -6.72 11.06
C GLN A 27 -4.20 -7.18 10.47
N ALA A 28 -5.32 -6.67 10.97
CA ALA A 28 -6.64 -7.04 10.48
C ALA A 28 -6.88 -6.66 9.01
N ASN A 29 -6.28 -5.57 8.55
CA ASN A 29 -6.51 -4.99 7.23
C ASN A 29 -5.40 -5.26 6.21
N THR A 30 -4.41 -6.08 6.55
CA THR A 30 -3.34 -6.53 5.65
C THR A 30 -3.22 -8.05 5.70
N LEU A 31 -2.36 -8.62 4.85
CA LEU A 31 -2.03 -10.04 4.88
C LEU A 31 -0.92 -10.36 5.91
N GLN A 32 -0.61 -9.45 6.82
CA GLN A 32 0.38 -9.70 7.87
C GLN A 32 -0.21 -10.61 8.95
N ILE A 33 0.65 -11.41 9.53
CA ILE A 33 0.30 -12.29 10.66
C ILE A 33 0.88 -11.75 11.97
N PRO A 34 0.28 -12.08 13.13
CA PRO A 34 0.86 -11.72 14.42
C PRO A 34 2.21 -12.44 14.67
N TRP A 35 2.96 -11.92 15.63
CA TRP A 35 4.21 -12.51 16.13
C TRP A 35 5.34 -12.68 15.09
N VAL A 36 5.40 -11.81 14.08
CA VAL A 36 6.56 -11.70 13.20
C VAL A 36 7.69 -11.00 13.95
N SER A 37 8.91 -11.55 13.91
CA SER A 37 10.04 -10.97 14.62
C SER A 37 10.58 -9.70 13.92
N LEU A 38 11.24 -8.83 14.70
CA LEU A 38 11.91 -7.66 14.15
C LEU A 38 13.02 -8.06 13.14
N ASP A 39 13.75 -9.14 13.42
CA ASP A 39 14.80 -9.64 12.51
C ASP A 39 14.22 -10.11 11.17
N GLU A 40 13.04 -10.68 11.17
CA GLU A 40 12.33 -11.00 9.92
C GLU A 40 11.95 -9.74 9.15
N ARG A 41 11.50 -8.68 9.84
CA ARG A 41 11.26 -7.38 9.20
C ARG A 41 12.52 -6.77 8.61
N ARG A 42 13.63 -6.83 9.34
CA ARG A 42 14.93 -6.33 8.85
C ARG A 42 15.38 -7.04 7.57
N ARG A 43 15.15 -8.35 7.47
CA ARG A 43 15.49 -9.11 6.25
C ARG A 43 14.69 -8.71 5.01
N ARG A 44 13.54 -8.08 5.18
CA ARG A 44 12.71 -7.57 4.08
C ARG A 44 13.16 -6.19 3.59
N LEU A 45 14.19 -5.61 4.21
CA LEU A 45 14.80 -4.35 3.81
C LEU A 45 16.29 -4.57 3.48
N PRO A 46 16.79 -3.97 2.40
CA PRO A 46 16.06 -3.22 1.38
C PRO A 46 15.12 -4.12 0.59
N PRO A 47 14.06 -3.56 -0.03
CA PRO A 47 13.21 -4.33 -0.94
C PRO A 47 13.98 -4.80 -2.17
N ASP A 48 13.42 -5.75 -2.90
CA ASP A 48 13.99 -6.18 -4.18
C ASP A 48 13.93 -5.06 -5.24
N ALA A 49 14.62 -5.28 -6.37
CA ALA A 49 14.77 -4.27 -7.43
C ALA A 49 13.44 -3.84 -8.09
N ASP A 50 12.40 -4.67 -7.98
CA ASP A 50 11.08 -4.40 -8.56
C ASP A 50 10.10 -3.81 -7.54
N THR A 51 10.57 -3.50 -6.34
CA THR A 51 9.75 -2.94 -5.26
C THR A 51 10.26 -1.57 -4.84
N HIS A 52 9.38 -0.56 -4.92
CA HIS A 52 9.60 0.74 -4.28
C HIS A 52 8.83 0.81 -2.98
N LEU A 53 9.53 1.14 -1.91
CA LEU A 53 8.95 1.28 -0.59
C LEU A 53 8.96 2.75 -0.18
N LEU A 54 7.77 3.34 -0.04
CA LEU A 54 7.57 4.72 0.41
C LEU A 54 7.24 4.74 1.89
N ILE A 55 7.78 5.70 2.59
CA ILE A 55 7.55 5.95 4.03
C ILE A 55 6.90 7.32 4.20
N ALA A 56 5.87 7.38 5.02
CA ALA A 56 5.27 8.63 5.47
C ALA A 56 5.73 8.95 6.90
N THR A 57 6.14 10.20 7.12
CA THR A 57 6.54 10.68 8.44
C THR A 57 5.74 11.91 8.85
N ILE A 58 5.48 12.03 10.15
CA ILE A 58 4.93 13.22 10.82
C ILE A 58 5.92 13.56 11.94
N ASP A 59 6.41 14.80 12.00
CA ASP A 59 7.40 15.25 12.99
C ASP A 59 8.60 14.28 13.12
N GLY A 60 9.07 13.76 11.99
CA GLY A 60 10.18 12.81 11.92
C GLY A 60 9.85 11.36 12.34
N ARG A 61 8.65 11.09 12.85
CA ARG A 61 8.19 9.73 13.18
C ARG A 61 7.60 9.06 11.96
N VAL A 62 8.02 7.83 11.68
CA VAL A 62 7.42 6.99 10.64
C VAL A 62 6.02 6.55 11.08
N VAL A 63 5.01 6.87 10.27
CA VAL A 63 3.60 6.62 10.58
C VAL A 63 2.84 5.82 9.52
N GLY A 64 3.47 5.57 8.38
CA GLY A 64 2.87 4.80 7.31
C GLY A 64 3.88 4.34 6.29
N MET A 65 3.49 3.32 5.53
CA MET A 65 4.28 2.81 4.42
C MET A 65 3.40 2.38 3.26
N LEU A 66 3.95 2.44 2.05
CA LEU A 66 3.34 1.93 0.84
C LEU A 66 4.41 1.25 -0.02
N GLY A 67 4.14 0.01 -0.45
CA GLY A 67 4.94 -0.70 -1.42
C GLY A 67 4.33 -0.62 -2.82
N LEU A 68 5.13 -0.26 -3.81
CA LEU A 68 4.83 -0.38 -5.24
C LEU A 68 5.62 -1.56 -5.78
N HIS A 69 4.93 -2.58 -6.25
CA HIS A 69 5.51 -3.82 -6.76
C HIS A 69 5.32 -3.87 -8.28
N LEU A 70 6.42 -3.66 -9.02
CA LEU A 70 6.40 -3.70 -10.48
C LEU A 70 6.18 -5.13 -10.97
N GLU A 71 5.35 -5.28 -12.00
CA GLU A 71 5.09 -6.60 -12.59
C GLU A 71 6.29 -7.04 -13.46
N ARG A 72 6.73 -8.29 -13.29
CA ARG A 72 7.90 -8.84 -14.00
C ARG A 72 7.55 -9.47 -15.35
N ALA A 73 6.30 -9.90 -15.52
CA ALA A 73 5.86 -10.52 -16.76
C ALA A 73 5.97 -9.52 -17.94
N PRO A 74 6.71 -9.83 -19.04
CA PRO A 74 6.95 -8.87 -20.11
C PRO A 74 5.68 -8.26 -20.72
N ARG A 75 4.59 -9.01 -20.76
CA ARG A 75 3.30 -8.54 -21.28
C ARG A 75 2.50 -7.70 -20.29
N ARG A 76 3.00 -7.56 -19.05
CA ARG A 76 2.40 -6.77 -17.98
C ARG A 76 3.38 -5.75 -17.39
N ARG A 77 4.45 -5.43 -18.12
CA ARG A 77 5.52 -4.52 -17.65
C ARG A 77 5.05 -3.08 -17.38
N ASP A 78 3.87 -2.71 -17.83
CA ASP A 78 3.21 -1.43 -17.56
C ASP A 78 2.18 -1.52 -16.42
N CYS A 79 2.23 -2.62 -15.66
CA CYS A 79 1.39 -2.88 -14.49
C CYS A 79 2.22 -2.92 -13.22
N ALA A 80 1.60 -2.55 -12.11
CA ALA A 80 2.14 -2.75 -10.78
C ALA A 80 1.01 -2.95 -9.76
N SER A 81 1.35 -3.54 -8.63
CA SER A 81 0.43 -3.62 -7.48
C SER A 81 0.92 -2.73 -6.34
N ILE A 82 0.01 -2.29 -5.51
CA ILE A 82 0.32 -1.53 -4.30
C ILE A 82 -0.24 -2.20 -3.06
N GLY A 83 0.49 -2.05 -1.96
CA GLY A 83 0.04 -2.42 -0.62
C GLY A 83 0.45 -1.34 0.37
N MET A 84 -0.41 -1.02 1.32
CA MET A 84 -0.22 0.09 2.24
C MET A 84 -0.64 -0.27 3.65
N ALA A 85 0.06 0.30 4.62
CA ALA A 85 -0.33 0.27 6.02
C ALA A 85 -0.05 1.63 6.66
N VAL A 86 -0.95 2.06 7.54
CA VAL A 86 -0.80 3.26 8.37
C VAL A 86 -0.85 2.82 9.83
N HIS A 87 0.05 3.34 10.64
CA HIS A 87 0.07 3.11 12.08
C HIS A 87 -1.30 3.42 12.69
N ASP A 88 -1.83 2.53 13.52
CA ASP A 88 -3.20 2.61 14.05
C ASP A 88 -3.54 3.97 14.67
N SER A 89 -2.59 4.56 15.42
CA SER A 89 -2.78 5.87 16.06
C SER A 89 -2.77 7.07 15.10
N PHE A 90 -2.43 6.86 13.82
CA PHE A 90 -2.32 7.92 12.81
C PHE A 90 -3.32 7.75 11.66
N GLN A 91 -4.25 6.83 11.80
CA GLN A 91 -5.32 6.67 10.83
C GLN A 91 -6.27 7.89 10.84
N GLY A 92 -6.91 8.17 9.71
CA GLY A 92 -7.82 9.31 9.58
C GLY A 92 -7.16 10.69 9.55
N GLN A 93 -5.82 10.77 9.46
CA GLN A 93 -5.07 12.02 9.46
C GLN A 93 -4.47 12.39 8.08
N GLY A 94 -4.91 11.73 7.03
CA GLY A 94 -4.46 12.02 5.67
C GLY A 94 -3.19 11.27 5.22
N VAL A 95 -2.61 10.42 6.07
CA VAL A 95 -1.37 9.66 5.76
C VAL A 95 -1.57 8.76 4.53
N GLY A 96 -2.65 8.01 4.47
CA GLY A 96 -2.97 7.17 3.32
C GLY A 96 -3.12 7.97 2.02
N SER A 97 -3.79 9.12 2.07
CA SER A 97 -3.93 10.00 0.91
C SER A 97 -2.59 10.55 0.42
N ALA A 98 -1.69 10.91 1.33
CA ALA A 98 -0.36 11.38 0.99
C ALA A 98 0.47 10.28 0.30
N LEU A 99 0.44 9.06 0.85
CA LEU A 99 1.12 7.90 0.26
C LEU A 99 0.58 7.56 -1.14
N VAL A 100 -0.74 7.51 -1.30
CA VAL A 100 -1.35 7.21 -2.60
C VAL A 100 -1.00 8.30 -3.62
N ARG A 101 -1.06 9.57 -3.24
CA ARG A 101 -0.68 10.67 -4.14
C ARG A 101 0.78 10.52 -4.61
N ALA A 102 1.69 10.24 -3.70
CA ALA A 102 3.11 10.07 -4.02
C ALA A 102 3.36 8.87 -4.94
N VAL A 103 2.70 7.73 -4.70
CA VAL A 103 2.87 6.57 -5.58
C VAL A 103 2.26 6.80 -6.95
N LEU A 104 1.18 7.56 -7.08
CA LEU A 104 0.61 7.92 -8.39
C LEU A 104 1.54 8.84 -9.18
N GLU A 105 2.19 9.79 -8.52
CA GLU A 105 3.21 10.63 -9.16
C GLU A 105 4.37 9.78 -9.69
N LEU A 106 4.86 8.84 -8.89
CA LEU A 106 5.91 7.91 -9.29
C LEU A 106 5.47 7.00 -10.46
N ALA A 107 4.27 6.44 -10.37
CA ALA A 107 3.72 5.52 -11.37
C ALA A 107 3.45 6.22 -12.72
N ASP A 108 2.84 7.39 -12.68
CA ASP A 108 2.41 8.10 -13.88
C ASP A 108 3.57 8.88 -14.53
N GLY A 109 4.39 9.55 -13.72
CA GLY A 109 5.40 10.50 -14.19
C GLY A 109 6.76 9.87 -14.46
N TRP A 110 7.10 8.79 -13.79
CA TRP A 110 8.44 8.21 -13.84
C TRP A 110 8.48 6.81 -14.43
N TYR A 111 7.55 5.94 -14.06
CA TYR A 111 7.47 4.59 -14.62
C TYR A 111 6.58 4.48 -15.86
N GLY A 112 5.68 5.43 -16.07
CA GLY A 112 4.73 5.36 -17.17
C GLY A 112 3.76 4.19 -17.06
N LEU A 113 3.44 3.77 -15.82
CA LEU A 113 2.54 2.64 -15.59
C LEU A 113 1.13 2.97 -16.08
N ARG A 114 0.55 2.03 -16.80
CA ARG A 114 -0.82 2.14 -17.30
C ARG A 114 -1.84 1.65 -16.28
N ARG A 115 -1.49 0.60 -15.51
CA ARG A 115 -2.40 -0.08 -14.59
C ARG A 115 -1.77 -0.25 -13.21
N LEU A 116 -2.48 0.22 -12.19
CA LEU A 116 -2.19 -0.08 -10.79
C LEU A 116 -3.29 -0.96 -10.21
N GLU A 117 -2.90 -2.01 -9.52
CA GLU A 117 -3.80 -2.99 -8.91
C GLU A 117 -3.62 -3.02 -7.40
N LEU A 118 -4.67 -3.38 -6.70
CA LEU A 118 -4.64 -3.68 -5.28
C LEU A 118 -5.75 -4.67 -4.90
N THR A 119 -5.58 -5.28 -3.75
CA THR A 119 -6.66 -5.98 -3.06
C THR A 119 -6.94 -5.27 -1.73
N VAL A 120 -8.19 -5.22 -1.34
CA VAL A 120 -8.64 -4.62 -0.08
C VAL A 120 -9.80 -5.44 0.48
N PHE A 121 -9.79 -5.72 1.79
CA PHE A 121 -10.90 -6.46 2.40
C PHE A 121 -12.20 -5.69 2.26
N THR A 122 -13.28 -6.41 1.96
CA THR A 122 -14.59 -5.79 1.65
C THR A 122 -15.16 -5.00 2.83
N ASP A 123 -14.77 -5.32 4.06
CA ASP A 123 -15.18 -4.61 5.28
C ASP A 123 -14.28 -3.44 5.66
N ASN A 124 -13.20 -3.20 4.92
CA ASN A 124 -12.33 -2.02 5.12
C ASN A 124 -12.86 -0.82 4.32
N ALA A 125 -14.03 -0.31 4.73
CA ALA A 125 -14.72 0.76 4.02
C ALA A 125 -13.87 2.04 3.87
N ALA A 126 -13.07 2.38 4.87
CA ALA A 126 -12.20 3.56 4.81
C ALA A 126 -11.14 3.45 3.71
N ALA A 127 -10.52 2.29 3.56
CA ALA A 127 -9.54 2.06 2.50
C ALA A 127 -10.20 2.02 1.11
N VAL A 128 -11.35 1.34 0.97
CA VAL A 128 -12.12 1.32 -0.28
C VAL A 128 -12.43 2.75 -0.73
N HIS A 129 -12.98 3.57 0.16
CA HIS A 129 -13.30 4.97 -0.13
C HIS A 129 -12.06 5.79 -0.52
N LEU A 130 -10.94 5.57 0.18
CA LEU A 130 -9.67 6.22 -0.14
C LEU A 130 -9.24 5.89 -1.59
N TYR A 131 -9.24 4.62 -1.96
CA TYR A 131 -8.82 4.21 -3.30
C TYR A 131 -9.78 4.71 -4.39
N GLU A 132 -11.08 4.67 -4.15
CA GLU A 132 -12.08 5.24 -5.07
C GLU A 132 -11.85 6.73 -5.34
N LYS A 133 -11.51 7.50 -4.30
CA LYS A 133 -11.15 8.92 -4.40
C LYS A 133 -9.98 9.17 -5.36
N PHE A 134 -9.07 8.22 -5.49
CA PHE A 134 -7.92 8.30 -6.40
C PHE A 134 -8.13 7.60 -7.74
N GLY A 135 -9.36 7.21 -8.06
CA GLY A 135 -9.73 6.66 -9.36
C GLY A 135 -9.59 5.15 -9.49
N PHE A 136 -9.38 4.42 -8.39
CA PHE A 136 -9.47 2.97 -8.40
C PHE A 136 -10.92 2.53 -8.45
N LEU A 137 -11.21 1.53 -9.27
CA LEU A 137 -12.54 0.93 -9.41
C LEU A 137 -12.51 -0.53 -8.98
N ILE A 138 -13.60 -1.01 -8.40
CA ILE A 138 -13.79 -2.42 -8.06
C ILE A 138 -14.00 -3.20 -9.37
N GLU A 139 -13.15 -4.18 -9.62
CA GLU A 139 -13.25 -5.06 -10.80
C GLU A 139 -13.81 -6.44 -10.47
N GLY A 140 -13.86 -6.80 -9.20
CA GLY A 140 -14.39 -8.08 -8.77
C GLY A 140 -14.24 -8.29 -7.28
N THR A 141 -14.78 -9.42 -6.80
CA THR A 141 -14.72 -9.83 -5.41
C THR A 141 -14.15 -11.24 -5.31
N GLY A 142 -13.06 -11.39 -4.54
CA GLY A 142 -12.52 -12.67 -4.14
C GLY A 142 -13.25 -13.20 -2.91
N LYS A 143 -14.01 -14.26 -3.05
CA LYS A 143 -14.68 -14.93 -1.92
C LYS A 143 -13.68 -15.73 -1.11
N ASP A 144 -13.84 -15.72 0.22
CA ASP A 144 -12.95 -16.41 1.15
C ASP A 144 -11.47 -16.15 0.84
N PHE A 145 -11.15 -14.90 0.56
CA PHE A 145 -9.84 -14.47 0.05
C PHE A 145 -8.71 -14.71 1.04
N ALA A 146 -8.97 -14.49 2.33
CA ALA A 146 -7.98 -14.66 3.38
C ALA A 146 -8.61 -15.10 4.69
N LEU A 147 -7.80 -15.75 5.53
CA LEU A 147 -8.18 -16.10 6.90
C LEU A 147 -7.77 -14.97 7.84
N ARG A 148 -8.72 -14.49 8.65
CA ARG A 148 -8.50 -13.46 9.67
C ARG A 148 -9.13 -13.89 10.98
N ALA A 149 -8.32 -14.12 11.99
CA ALA A 149 -8.76 -14.53 13.33
C ALA A 149 -9.76 -15.72 13.31
N GLY A 150 -9.46 -16.74 12.51
CA GLY A 150 -10.27 -17.95 12.40
C GLY A 150 -11.47 -17.88 11.46
N GLN A 151 -11.68 -16.75 10.79
CA GLN A 151 -12.78 -16.58 9.83
C GLN A 151 -12.28 -16.13 8.47
N TYR A 152 -12.87 -16.65 7.40
CA TYR A 152 -12.57 -16.19 6.05
C TYR A 152 -13.20 -14.82 5.78
N VAL A 153 -12.46 -13.98 5.09
CA VAL A 153 -12.90 -12.65 4.67
C VAL A 153 -12.76 -12.50 3.16
N ASP A 154 -13.69 -11.76 2.57
CA ASP A 154 -13.68 -11.44 1.15
C ASP A 154 -12.80 -10.22 0.89
N ALA A 155 -12.27 -10.10 -0.33
CA ALA A 155 -11.55 -8.92 -0.78
C ALA A 155 -12.08 -8.43 -2.12
N TYR A 156 -12.05 -7.10 -2.31
CA TYR A 156 -12.19 -6.51 -3.62
C TYR A 156 -10.87 -6.53 -4.37
N TYR A 157 -10.93 -6.83 -5.65
CA TYR A 157 -9.88 -6.51 -6.60
C TYR A 157 -10.18 -5.13 -7.15
N MET A 158 -9.27 -4.19 -6.96
CA MET A 158 -9.41 -2.83 -7.46
C MET A 158 -8.26 -2.48 -8.39
N ALA A 159 -8.53 -1.65 -9.38
CA ALA A 159 -7.53 -1.16 -10.29
C ALA A 159 -7.80 0.28 -10.72
N ARG A 160 -6.71 1.00 -10.99
CA ARG A 160 -6.72 2.31 -11.63
C ARG A 160 -6.02 2.19 -12.98
N LEU A 161 -6.72 2.57 -14.03
CA LEU A 161 -6.13 2.73 -15.36
C LEU A 161 -5.79 4.21 -15.56
N ARG A 162 -4.52 4.48 -15.87
CA ARG A 162 -4.12 5.84 -16.23
C ARG A 162 -4.86 6.26 -17.48
N PRO A 163 -5.53 7.42 -17.48
CA PRO A 163 -6.17 7.93 -18.68
C PRO A 163 -5.18 8.01 -19.83
N SER A 164 -5.55 7.52 -21.01
CA SER A 164 -4.76 7.76 -22.20
C SER A 164 -4.71 9.27 -22.43
N SER A 165 -3.49 9.82 -22.61
CA SER A 165 -3.37 11.15 -23.18
C SER A 165 -4.08 11.12 -24.52
N ALA A 166 -5.14 11.92 -24.68
CA ALA A 166 -5.78 12.08 -25.96
C ALA A 166 -4.71 12.56 -26.93
N SER A 167 -4.42 11.74 -27.95
CA SER A 167 -3.60 12.17 -29.07
C SER A 167 -4.39 13.29 -29.77
N THR A 168 -3.90 14.51 -29.62
CA THR A 168 -4.32 15.63 -30.49
C THR A 168 -3.71 15.46 -31.86
#